data_310dfd79f5e5913961d8487b1addd64e
#
_entry.id   310dfd79f5e5913961d8487b1addd64e
#
_cell.length_a   1.000
_cell.length_b   1.000
_cell.length_c   1.000
_cell.angle_alpha   90.00
_cell.angle_beta   90.00
_cell.angle_gamma   90.00
#
_symmetry.space_group_name_H-M   'P 1'
#
loop_
_entity.id
_entity.type
_entity.pdbx_description
1 polymer ?
#
loop_
_entity_poly.entity_id
_entity_poly.type
_entity_poly.pdbx_seq_one_letter_code
_entity_poly.pdbx_strand_id
1 'polypeptide(L)'
;MRNYELEEKLQKLIEREGNVWVIGDVHGFSDTLELLVRSLNLDEGDAVVILGDLIDRGPESAKIVRHVRRTGRIHSIRGNHEQMMIQGFDESSFFRDRSMDSITWFRNGGNHTEA
;
A
#
# COMPACT_ATOMS: atom_id res chain seq x y z
N MET A 1 2.45 -13.48 -3.33
CA MET A 1 3.53 -13.58 -4.34
C MET A 1 4.79 -12.93 -3.81
N ARG A 2 5.89 -13.63 -3.91
CA ARG A 2 7.16 -13.15 -3.40
C ARG A 2 7.80 -12.15 -4.38
N ASN A 3 8.31 -11.04 -3.87
CA ASN A 3 8.99 -10.02 -4.66
C ASN A 3 10.51 -10.12 -4.46
N TYR A 4 11.17 -10.91 -5.30
CA TYR A 4 12.61 -11.15 -5.21
C TYR A 4 13.45 -9.89 -5.44
N GLU A 5 13.00 -9.01 -6.32
CA GLU A 5 13.69 -7.75 -6.62
C GLU A 5 13.72 -6.84 -5.39
N LEU A 6 12.60 -6.71 -4.71
CA LEU A 6 12.51 -5.92 -3.47
C LEU A 6 13.36 -6.56 -2.36
N GLU A 7 13.29 -7.87 -2.20
CA GLU A 7 14.10 -8.57 -1.20
C GLU A 7 15.60 -8.33 -1.40
N GLU A 8 16.07 -8.44 -2.63
CA GLU A 8 17.49 -8.20 -2.96
C GLU A 8 17.89 -6.76 -2.65
N LYS A 9 17.05 -5.80 -3.02
CA LYS A 9 17.28 -4.39 -2.74
C LYS A 9 17.39 -4.12 -1.25
N LEU A 10 16.47 -4.65 -0.45
CA LEU A 10 16.47 -4.47 1.00
C LEU A 10 17.67 -5.15 1.65
N GLN A 11 18.04 -6.33 1.19
CA GLN A 11 19.21 -7.03 1.70
C GLN A 11 20.50 -6.24 1.47
N LYS A 12 20.69 -5.70 0.27
CA LYS A 12 21.85 -4.86 -0.03
C LYS A 12 21.89 -3.60 0.83
N LEU A 13 20.72 -3.02 1.08
CA LEU A 13 20.60 -1.84 1.92
C LEU A 13 21.00 -2.15 3.36
N ILE A 14 20.57 -3.27 3.92
CA ILE A 14 20.93 -3.72 5.26
C ILE A 14 22.43 -3.99 5.35
N GLU A 15 23.02 -4.62 4.35
CA GLU A 15 24.47 -4.89 4.28
C GLU A 15 25.31 -3.60 4.30
N ARG A 16 24.74 -2.50 3.80
CA ARG A 16 25.37 -1.17 3.82
C ARG A 16 25.04 -0.35 5.07
N GLU A 17 24.51 -0.99 6.09
CA GLU A 17 24.09 -0.36 7.35
C GLU A 17 22.97 0.67 7.20
N GLY A 18 22.17 0.59 6.15
CA GLY A 18 20.95 1.38 6.00
C GLY A 18 19.83 0.88 6.91
N ASN A 19 18.85 1.73 7.17
CA ASN A 19 17.69 1.39 7.98
C ASN A 19 16.50 1.02 7.11
N VAL A 20 15.80 -0.04 7.48
CA VAL A 20 14.52 -0.41 6.89
C VAL A 20 13.44 -0.17 7.94
N TRP A 21 12.55 0.76 7.64
CA TRP A 21 11.40 1.07 8.49
C TRP A 21 10.18 0.31 8.00
N VAL A 22 9.40 -0.21 8.92
CA VAL A 22 8.17 -0.95 8.57
C VAL A 22 6.98 -0.19 9.12
N ILE A 23 6.01 0.08 8.26
CA ILE A 23 4.78 0.79 8.62
C ILE A 23 3.60 -0.16 8.42
N GLY A 24 2.68 -0.17 9.38
CA GLY A 24 1.45 -0.96 9.28
C GLY A 24 0.41 -0.30 8.38
N ASP A 25 -0.85 -0.54 8.67
CA ASP A 25 -1.98 -0.12 7.84
C ASP A 25 -2.06 1.40 7.69
N VAL A 26 -2.26 1.89 6.47
CA VAL A 26 -2.35 3.32 6.15
C VAL A 26 -3.78 3.75 5.85
N HIS A 27 -4.55 2.91 5.18
CA HIS A 27 -5.98 3.11 4.93
C HIS A 27 -6.38 4.49 4.44
N GLY A 28 -5.72 4.98 3.39
CA GLY A 28 -6.10 6.22 2.72
C GLY A 28 -5.76 7.51 3.47
N PHE A 29 -5.03 7.46 4.58
CA PHE A 29 -4.64 8.65 5.35
C PHE A 29 -3.29 9.19 4.90
N SER A 30 -3.29 9.89 3.77
CA SER A 30 -2.08 10.38 3.12
C SER A 30 -1.31 11.39 3.96
N ASP A 31 -2.00 12.34 4.56
CA ASP A 31 -1.34 13.38 5.36
C ASP A 31 -0.64 12.79 6.58
N THR A 32 -1.27 11.82 7.22
CA THR A 32 -0.69 11.11 8.36
C THR A 32 0.55 10.35 7.93
N LEU A 33 0.51 9.67 6.79
CA LEU A 33 1.66 8.96 6.25
C LEU A 33 2.81 9.91 5.96
N GLU A 34 2.55 11.04 5.32
CA GLU A 34 3.59 12.04 5.02
C GLU A 34 4.25 12.57 6.27
N LEU A 35 3.47 12.90 7.31
CA LEU A 35 4.02 13.37 8.58
C LEU A 35 4.88 12.31 9.26
N LEU A 36 4.43 11.06 9.23
CA LEU A 36 5.20 9.95 9.80
C LEU A 36 6.55 9.79 9.08
N VAL A 37 6.52 9.75 7.76
CA VAL A 37 7.74 9.58 6.95
C VAL A 37 8.71 10.73 7.17
N ARG A 38 8.23 11.97 7.25
CA ARG A 38 9.08 13.12 7.56
C ARG A 38 9.73 13.00 8.94
N SER A 39 9.01 12.46 9.91
CA SER A 39 9.54 12.31 11.28
C SER A 39 10.67 11.28 11.36
N LEU A 40 10.77 10.38 10.40
CA LEU A 40 11.83 9.37 10.35
C LEU A 40 13.19 9.92 9.91
N ASN A 41 13.22 11.11 9.29
CA ASN A 41 14.45 11.72 8.76
C ASN A 41 15.28 10.74 7.92
N LEU A 42 14.67 10.21 6.86
CA LEU A 42 15.30 9.18 6.03
C LEU A 42 16.57 9.71 5.35
N ASP A 43 17.64 8.94 5.45
CA ASP A 43 18.86 9.13 4.68
C ASP A 43 18.75 8.42 3.32
N GLU A 44 19.68 8.70 2.42
CA GLU A 44 19.70 8.08 1.09
C GLU A 44 19.79 6.55 1.13
N GLY A 45 20.40 6.01 2.19
CA GLY A 45 20.53 4.57 2.40
C GLY A 45 19.38 3.92 3.11
N ASP A 46 18.30 4.64 3.40
CA ASP A 46 17.16 4.11 4.14
C ASP A 46 15.99 3.77 3.22
N ALA A 47 15.15 2.85 3.67
CA ALA A 47 13.92 2.49 2.97
C ALA A 47 12.75 2.30 3.93
N VAL A 48 11.55 2.46 3.40
CA VAL A 48 10.29 2.20 4.12
C VAL A 48 9.53 1.10 3.41
N VAL A 49 9.06 0.13 4.17
CA VAL A 49 8.17 -0.91 3.66
C VAL A 49 6.85 -0.82 4.39
N ILE A 50 5.78 -0.62 3.63
CA ILE A 50 4.42 -0.62 4.17
C ILE A 50 3.86 -2.03 4.01
N LEU A 51 3.25 -2.56 5.06
CA LEU A 51 2.74 -3.94 5.08
C LEU A 51 1.44 -4.14 4.30
N GLY A 52 1.13 -3.23 3.40
CA GLY A 52 -0.10 -3.25 2.64
C GLY A 52 -1.18 -2.41 3.27
N ASP A 53 -2.43 -2.65 2.87
CA ASP A 53 -3.59 -1.89 3.34
C ASP A 53 -3.40 -0.38 3.20
N LEU A 54 -2.97 0.03 2.00
CA LEU A 54 -2.83 1.43 1.62
C LEU A 54 -4.18 2.09 1.41
N ILE A 55 -5.14 1.32 0.96
CA ILE A 55 -6.45 1.76 0.47
C ILE A 55 -7.54 1.49 1.49
N ASP A 56 -8.72 2.00 1.17
CA ASP A 56 -9.97 1.80 1.88
C ASP A 56 -10.04 2.57 3.22
N ARG A 57 -11.24 2.83 3.66
CA ARG A 57 -11.62 3.55 4.88
C ARG A 57 -11.30 5.03 4.88
N GLY A 58 -10.07 5.43 4.56
CA GLY A 58 -9.67 6.83 4.51
C GLY A 58 -9.96 7.51 3.17
N PRO A 59 -9.78 8.84 3.09
CA PRO A 59 -10.27 9.62 1.95
C PRO A 59 -9.33 9.68 0.75
N GLU A 60 -8.07 9.27 0.87
CA GLU A 60 -7.05 9.57 -0.14
C GLU A 60 -6.28 8.34 -0.64
N SER A 61 -6.99 7.24 -0.86
CA SER A 61 -6.37 5.98 -1.30
C SER A 61 -5.56 6.12 -2.59
N ALA A 62 -6.12 6.77 -3.60
CA ALA A 62 -5.44 6.96 -4.88
C ALA A 62 -4.18 7.80 -4.75
N LYS A 63 -4.21 8.82 -3.90
CA LYS A 63 -3.05 9.69 -3.65
C LYS A 63 -1.90 8.90 -3.05
N ILE A 64 -2.19 8.03 -2.09
CA ILE A 64 -1.17 7.18 -1.45
C ILE A 64 -0.56 6.22 -2.46
N VAL A 65 -1.37 5.54 -3.25
CA VAL A 65 -0.87 4.59 -4.25
C VAL A 65 0.06 5.28 -5.25
N ARG A 66 -0.33 6.46 -5.73
CA ARG A 66 0.53 7.24 -6.63
C ARG A 66 1.83 7.65 -5.97
N HIS A 67 1.78 8.08 -4.72
CA HIS A 67 2.95 8.48 -3.97
C HIS A 67 3.94 7.32 -3.82
N VAL A 68 3.47 6.16 -3.39
CA VAL A 68 4.30 4.96 -3.24
C VAL A 68 4.92 4.55 -4.58
N ARG A 69 4.16 4.60 -5.66
CA ARG A 69 4.67 4.26 -7.01
C ARG A 69 5.76 5.19 -7.50
N ARG A 70 5.71 6.46 -7.13
CA ARG A 70 6.67 7.48 -7.59
C ARG A 70 7.92 7.57 -6.73
N THR A 71 7.84 7.13 -5.49
CA THR A 71 8.93 7.28 -4.52
C THR A 71 9.79 6.02 -4.52
N GLY A 72 11.08 6.18 -4.80
CA GLY A 72 12.00 5.05 -4.85
C GLY A 72 12.37 4.45 -3.49
N ARG A 73 12.01 5.12 -2.39
CA ARG A 73 12.37 4.70 -1.04
C ARG A 73 11.23 4.04 -0.27
N ILE A 74 10.00 4.21 -0.74
CA ILE A 74 8.82 3.66 -0.09
C ILE A 74 8.31 2.51 -0.95
N HIS A 75 8.17 1.37 -0.33
CA HIS A 75 7.68 0.15 -0.97
C HIS A 75 6.48 -0.37 -0.19
N SER A 76 5.58 -1.03 -0.87
CA SER A 76 4.45 -1.69 -0.21
C SER A 76 4.30 -3.11 -0.69
N ILE A 77 3.96 -3.99 0.24
CA ILE A 77 3.47 -5.31 -0.11
C ILE A 77 1.95 -5.27 -0.24
N ARG A 78 1.37 -6.31 -0.81
CA ARG A 78 -0.09 -6.41 -0.95
C ARG A 78 -0.70 -6.81 0.38
N GLY A 79 -1.59 -5.97 0.91
CA GLY A 79 -2.36 -6.28 2.10
C GLY A 79 -3.72 -6.90 1.79
N ASN A 80 -4.51 -7.15 2.83
CA ASN A 80 -5.84 -7.74 2.69
C ASN A 80 -6.78 -6.85 1.88
N HIS A 81 -6.72 -5.55 2.09
CA HIS A 81 -7.61 -4.61 1.39
C HIS A 81 -7.30 -4.53 -0.10
N GLU A 82 -6.03 -4.53 -0.51
CA GLU A 82 -5.66 -4.61 -1.91
C GLU A 82 -6.15 -5.90 -2.53
N GLN A 83 -6.02 -7.01 -1.82
CA GLN A 83 -6.51 -8.31 -2.29
C GLN A 83 -8.03 -8.33 -2.47
N MET A 84 -8.78 -7.76 -1.53
CA MET A 84 -10.23 -7.64 -1.65
C MET A 84 -10.64 -6.81 -2.86
N MET A 85 -9.95 -5.70 -3.10
CA MET A 85 -10.20 -4.85 -4.27
C MET A 85 -9.97 -5.61 -5.58
N ILE A 86 -8.83 -6.29 -5.69
CA ILE A 86 -8.46 -7.05 -6.88
C ILE A 86 -9.50 -8.14 -7.14
N GLN A 87 -9.89 -8.89 -6.14
CA GLN A 87 -10.91 -9.94 -6.27
C GLN A 87 -12.28 -9.35 -6.62
N GLY A 88 -12.64 -8.21 -6.02
CA GLY A 88 -13.90 -7.55 -6.29
C GLY A 88 -14.02 -6.98 -7.69
N PHE A 89 -12.92 -6.57 -8.31
CA PHE A 89 -12.92 -6.03 -9.66
C PHE A 89 -12.72 -7.07 -10.76
N ASP A 90 -12.05 -8.18 -10.46
CA ASP A 90 -11.61 -9.12 -11.49
C ASP A 90 -12.76 -9.69 -12.32
N GLU A 91 -13.85 -10.07 -11.69
CA GLU A 91 -15.03 -10.62 -12.37
C GLU A 91 -16.15 -9.59 -12.56
N SER A 92 -16.33 -8.70 -11.59
CA SER A 92 -17.43 -7.74 -11.59
C SER A 92 -17.22 -6.55 -12.51
N SER A 93 -15.98 -6.24 -12.88
CA SER A 93 -15.66 -5.09 -13.72
C SER A 93 -16.31 -5.15 -15.09
N PHE A 94 -16.47 -6.34 -15.65
CA PHE A 94 -17.03 -6.54 -16.99
C PHE A 94 -18.56 -6.43 -17.00
N PHE A 95 -19.23 -6.96 -16.01
CA PHE A 95 -20.69 -7.01 -15.94
C PHE A 95 -21.30 -6.10 -14.88
N ARG A 96 -20.48 -5.44 -14.09
CA ARG A 96 -20.89 -4.69 -12.89
C ARG A 96 -21.73 -5.54 -11.94
N ASP A 97 -21.56 -6.84 -12.03
CA ASP A 97 -22.23 -7.75 -11.14
C ASP A 97 -21.56 -7.68 -9.77
N ARG A 98 -22.36 -7.57 -8.72
CA ARG A 98 -21.84 -7.48 -7.37
C ARG A 98 -21.58 -8.87 -6.84
N SER A 99 -20.42 -9.40 -7.20
CA SER A 99 -19.94 -10.65 -6.63
C SER A 99 -19.80 -10.53 -5.11
N MET A 100 -19.75 -11.66 -4.42
CA MET A 100 -19.51 -11.66 -2.97
C MET A 100 -18.20 -10.96 -2.60
N ASP A 101 -17.18 -11.06 -3.45
CA ASP A 101 -15.90 -10.40 -3.23
C ASP A 101 -16.03 -8.87 -3.32
N SER A 102 -16.79 -8.37 -4.28
CA SER A 102 -17.07 -6.96 -4.43
C SER A 102 -17.84 -6.41 -3.22
N ILE A 103 -18.85 -7.12 -2.76
CA ILE A 103 -19.63 -6.73 -1.58
C ILE A 103 -18.75 -6.73 -0.33
N THR A 104 -17.91 -7.73 -0.17
CA THR A 104 -17.00 -7.82 0.96
C THR A 104 -16.05 -6.63 0.98
N TRP A 105 -15.50 -6.27 -0.17
CA TRP A 105 -14.62 -5.10 -0.28
C TRP A 105 -15.35 -3.82 0.12
N PHE A 106 -16.54 -3.57 -0.42
CA PHE A 106 -17.32 -2.37 -0.08
C PHE A 106 -17.62 -2.26 1.42
N ARG A 107 -17.99 -3.37 2.06
CA ARG A 107 -18.29 -3.41 3.49
C ARG A 107 -17.08 -3.13 4.36
N ASN A 108 -15.87 -3.37 3.85
CA ASN A 108 -14.61 -3.13 4.55
C ASN A 108 -13.98 -1.79 4.17
N GLY A 109 -14.71 -0.87 3.59
CA GLY A 109 -14.26 0.48 3.31
C GLY A 109 -13.88 0.76 1.87
N GLY A 110 -14.07 -0.19 0.95
CA GLY A 110 -13.75 -0.03 -0.46
C GLY A 110 -14.58 1.04 -1.15
N ASN A 111 -15.75 1.36 -0.61
CA ASN A 111 -16.59 2.46 -1.11
C ASN A 111 -15.86 3.80 -1.05
N HIS A 112 -14.98 4.01 -0.10
CA HIS A 112 -14.16 5.22 -0.02
C HIS A 112 -13.07 5.26 -1.09
N THR A 113 -12.53 4.10 -1.47
CA THR A 113 -11.53 4.01 -2.53
C THR A 113 -12.13 4.22 -3.91
N GLU A 114 -13.31 3.65 -4.16
CA GLU A 114 -14.01 3.79 -5.44
C GLU A 114 -14.54 5.20 -5.66
N ALA A 115 -14.98 5.85 -4.62
CA ALA A 115 -15.44 7.23 -4.71
C ALA A 115 -14.24 8.16 -4.98
#